data_28ef936cbd1423b6f5458b939197e2bf
#
_entry.id   28ef936cbd1423b6f5458b939197e2bf
#
_cell.length_a   1.000
_cell.length_b   1.000
_cell.length_c   1.000
_cell.angle_alpha   90.00
_cell.angle_beta   90.00
_cell.angle_gamma   90.00
#
_symmetry.space_group_name_H-M   'P 1'
#
loop_
_entity.id
_entity.type
_entity.pdbx_description
1 polymer ?
#
loop_
_entity_poly.entity_id
_entity_poly.type
_entity_poly.pdbx_seq_one_letter_code
_entity_poly.pdbx_strand_id
1 'polypeptide(L)'
;VSSAASDVYKRQDPSSRQHGTAHILDLCEAQWVCTLPAHHVTSGCWSTRGKQLVLGLQSGELLQLTPEGEVKAMLPPLPESERSLYVEDVQWLENHAFLVTYNTCPPTAEHNQEPVHEYEVFMIVRDPKANTMTYSAFPLDVAPPFGDTSRWPCRYACTLRDWMPMKHIVFMACSASTDVGVIGFRHAWEALELEDTSRPVLPFSSQDETSDTGPVALALDLSSTDSVPDPNAAAKGEDPSATLPAVPILYVYTNDGVLLAYHVIFTEAEAPYPGMVSIESNPAFSPSALPAPTIPQPSSTPAP
;
A
#
# COMPACT_ATOMS: atom_id res chain seq x y z
N VAL A 1 -20.76 0.77 2.16
CA VAL A 1 -19.80 0.66 1.07
C VAL A 1 -18.84 -0.48 1.43
N SER A 2 -19.02 -1.63 0.80
CA SER A 2 -18.11 -2.76 0.94
C SER A 2 -16.74 -2.34 0.43
N SER A 3 -15.76 -2.18 1.31
CA SER A 3 -14.36 -2.12 0.88
C SER A 3 -13.95 -3.55 0.59
N ALA A 4 -14.04 -3.97 -0.66
CA ALA A 4 -13.38 -5.19 -1.08
C ALA A 4 -11.87 -4.93 -1.00
N ALA A 5 -11.23 -5.45 0.03
CA ALA A 5 -9.78 -5.51 0.06
C ALA A 5 -9.37 -6.51 -1.01
N SER A 6 -8.74 -6.04 -2.07
CA SER A 6 -8.08 -6.92 -3.03
C SER A 6 -6.65 -7.09 -2.60
N ASP A 7 -6.28 -8.29 -2.29
CA ASP A 7 -4.88 -8.65 -2.14
C ASP A 7 -4.34 -8.94 -3.54
N VAL A 8 -3.58 -8.00 -4.11
CA VAL A 8 -2.74 -8.28 -5.28
C VAL A 8 -1.52 -9.00 -4.73
N TYR A 9 -1.52 -10.31 -4.82
CA TYR A 9 -0.43 -11.14 -4.35
C TYR A 9 0.83 -10.85 -5.17
N LYS A 10 1.72 -10.01 -4.65
CA LYS A 10 3.06 -9.78 -5.21
C LYS A 10 3.94 -10.98 -4.86
N ARG A 11 4.02 -11.94 -5.75
CA ARG A 11 4.95 -13.05 -5.59
C ARG A 11 6.36 -12.52 -5.84
N GLN A 12 7.22 -12.57 -4.83
CA GLN A 12 8.59 -12.01 -4.85
C GLN A 12 9.60 -12.88 -5.61
N ASP A 13 9.18 -13.85 -6.39
CA ASP A 13 10.07 -14.67 -7.19
C ASP A 13 10.38 -13.95 -8.52
N PRO A 14 11.62 -13.49 -8.76
CA PRO A 14 11.99 -12.82 -10.01
C PRO A 14 11.76 -13.67 -11.25
N SER A 15 11.86 -15.00 -11.11
CA SER A 15 11.63 -15.94 -12.22
C SER A 15 10.16 -16.10 -12.57
N SER A 16 9.24 -15.77 -11.65
CA SER A 16 7.79 -15.88 -11.84
C SER A 16 7.12 -14.60 -12.34
N ARG A 17 7.84 -13.47 -12.45
CA ARG A 17 7.29 -12.18 -12.92
C ARG A 17 6.75 -12.22 -14.35
N GLN A 18 7.13 -13.20 -15.15
CA GLN A 18 6.69 -13.31 -16.54
C GLN A 18 5.19 -13.63 -16.70
N HIS A 19 4.49 -13.99 -15.62
CA HIS A 19 3.11 -14.50 -15.69
C HIS A 19 2.21 -13.95 -14.58
N GLY A 20 2.44 -12.74 -14.08
CA GLY A 20 1.57 -12.11 -13.09
C GLY A 20 0.11 -12.04 -13.60
N THR A 21 -0.82 -12.59 -12.83
CA THR A 21 -2.26 -12.49 -13.07
C THR A 21 -2.93 -11.84 -11.87
N ALA A 22 -4.01 -11.10 -12.10
CA ALA A 22 -4.79 -10.49 -11.05
C ALA A 22 -6.08 -11.28 -10.82
N HIS A 23 -6.41 -11.51 -9.56
CA HIS A 23 -7.61 -12.21 -9.13
C HIS A 23 -8.39 -11.34 -8.14
N ILE A 24 -9.70 -11.46 -8.15
CA ILE A 24 -10.57 -10.85 -7.16
C ILE A 24 -11.06 -11.93 -6.21
N LEU A 25 -10.83 -11.69 -4.91
CA LEU A 25 -11.29 -12.51 -3.81
C LEU A 25 -12.37 -11.77 -3.02
N ASP A 26 -13.51 -12.40 -2.77
CA ASP A 26 -14.48 -11.92 -1.80
C ASP A 26 -14.05 -12.38 -0.41
N LEU A 27 -13.68 -11.44 0.44
CA LEU A 27 -13.21 -11.75 1.79
C LEU A 27 -14.35 -12.16 2.74
N CYS A 28 -15.59 -11.72 2.48
CA CYS A 28 -16.75 -12.08 3.30
C CYS A 28 -17.13 -13.56 3.08
N GLU A 29 -17.11 -13.97 1.81
CA GLU A 29 -17.44 -15.34 1.42
C GLU A 29 -16.21 -16.25 1.35
N ALA A 30 -15.00 -15.67 1.50
CA ALA A 30 -13.70 -16.35 1.36
C ALA A 30 -13.56 -17.14 0.06
N GLN A 31 -14.08 -16.59 -1.04
CA GLN A 31 -14.10 -17.27 -2.35
C GLN A 31 -13.58 -16.40 -3.48
N TRP A 32 -13.02 -17.05 -4.49
CA TRP A 32 -12.59 -16.37 -5.71
C TRP A 32 -13.81 -15.91 -6.50
N VAL A 33 -13.82 -14.61 -6.85
CA VAL A 33 -14.87 -14.02 -7.67
C VAL A 33 -14.53 -14.20 -9.15
N CYS A 34 -13.38 -13.74 -9.57
CA CYS A 34 -12.93 -13.88 -10.96
C CYS A 34 -11.41 -13.73 -11.10
N THR A 35 -10.91 -14.16 -12.26
CA THR A 35 -9.58 -13.82 -12.76
C THR A 35 -9.72 -12.71 -13.78
N LEU A 36 -9.00 -11.61 -13.61
CA LEU A 36 -9.06 -10.49 -14.52
C LEU A 36 -8.34 -10.80 -15.84
N PRO A 37 -8.81 -10.28 -16.97
CA PRO A 37 -8.23 -10.55 -18.30
C PRO A 37 -6.97 -9.68 -18.53
N ALA A 38 -5.99 -9.79 -17.62
CA ALA A 38 -4.74 -9.06 -17.69
C ALA A 38 -3.57 -10.02 -17.44
N HIS A 39 -2.50 -9.86 -18.20
CA HIS A 39 -1.29 -10.64 -18.09
C HIS A 39 -0.11 -9.73 -17.73
N HIS A 40 0.92 -10.32 -17.13
CA HIS A 40 2.13 -9.59 -16.69
C HIS A 40 1.83 -8.44 -15.73
N VAL A 41 0.84 -8.66 -14.85
CA VAL A 41 0.45 -7.69 -13.82
C VAL A 41 1.56 -7.62 -12.76
N THR A 42 1.98 -6.41 -12.44
CA THR A 42 3.04 -6.15 -11.46
C THR A 42 2.54 -5.43 -10.21
N SER A 43 1.44 -4.68 -10.34
CA SER A 43 0.83 -3.94 -9.24
C SER A 43 -0.65 -3.69 -9.49
N GLY A 44 -1.36 -3.19 -8.50
CA GLY A 44 -2.76 -2.85 -8.67
C GLY A 44 -3.32 -2.04 -7.50
N CYS A 45 -4.34 -1.23 -7.79
CA CYS A 45 -5.01 -0.40 -6.81
C CYS A 45 -6.49 -0.28 -7.13
N TRP A 46 -7.32 -0.26 -6.09
CA TRP A 46 -8.74 0.06 -6.23
C TRP A 46 -8.97 1.56 -6.40
N SER A 47 -9.99 1.90 -7.18
CA SER A 47 -10.49 3.27 -7.19
C SER A 47 -11.01 3.67 -5.83
N THR A 48 -11.06 4.97 -5.56
CA THR A 48 -11.48 5.54 -4.26
C THR A 48 -12.88 5.09 -3.81
N ARG A 49 -13.73 4.66 -4.73
CA ARG A 49 -15.09 4.16 -4.46
C ARG A 49 -15.24 2.65 -4.61
N GLY A 50 -14.14 1.92 -4.84
CA GLY A 50 -14.17 0.47 -5.02
C GLY A 50 -14.91 -0.02 -6.27
N LYS A 51 -15.20 0.85 -7.25
CA LYS A 51 -15.97 0.50 -8.46
C LYS A 51 -15.11 0.07 -9.64
N GLN A 52 -13.84 0.35 -9.60
CA GLN A 52 -12.87 0.03 -10.63
C GLN A 52 -11.53 -0.30 -9.98
N LEU A 53 -10.66 -0.94 -10.76
CA LEU A 53 -9.26 -1.12 -10.41
C LEU A 53 -8.38 -0.55 -11.51
N VAL A 54 -7.16 -0.22 -11.14
CA VAL A 54 -6.06 0.01 -12.06
C VAL A 54 -5.00 -1.05 -11.81
N LEU A 55 -4.51 -1.68 -12.87
CA LEU A 55 -3.42 -2.63 -12.82
C LEU A 55 -2.21 -2.03 -13.51
N GLY A 56 -1.06 -2.11 -12.86
CA GLY A 56 0.23 -1.81 -13.47
C GLY A 56 0.77 -3.05 -14.17
N LEU A 57 1.35 -2.86 -15.33
CA LEU A 57 1.85 -3.95 -16.17
C LEU A 57 3.38 -3.91 -16.30
N GLN A 58 3.95 -5.06 -16.62
CA GLN A 58 5.39 -5.18 -16.93
C GLN A 58 5.81 -4.35 -18.15
N SER A 59 4.87 -4.06 -19.06
CA SER A 59 5.08 -3.18 -20.20
C SER A 59 5.16 -1.68 -19.87
N GLY A 60 4.92 -1.32 -18.61
CA GLY A 60 4.82 0.08 -18.18
C GLY A 60 3.45 0.71 -18.39
N GLU A 61 2.49 -0.02 -18.93
CA GLU A 61 1.12 0.44 -19.13
C GLU A 61 0.29 0.33 -17.85
N LEU A 62 -0.77 1.14 -17.77
CA LEU A 62 -1.81 1.03 -16.74
C LEU A 62 -3.12 0.60 -17.38
N LEU A 63 -3.73 -0.45 -16.85
CA LEU A 63 -4.99 -0.99 -17.32
C LEU A 63 -6.11 -0.74 -16.30
N GLN A 64 -7.12 0.04 -16.67
CA GLN A 64 -8.31 0.28 -15.85
C GLN A 64 -9.41 -0.71 -16.21
N LEU A 65 -9.98 -1.36 -15.18
CA LEU A 65 -11.02 -2.38 -15.35
C LEU A 65 -12.15 -2.19 -14.31
N THR A 66 -13.30 -2.78 -14.61
CA THR A 66 -14.30 -3.07 -13.56
C THR A 66 -13.92 -4.36 -12.81
N PRO A 67 -14.52 -4.62 -11.64
CA PRO A 67 -14.32 -5.89 -10.92
C PRO A 67 -14.73 -7.12 -11.74
N GLU A 68 -15.63 -6.96 -12.70
CA GLU A 68 -16.07 -8.03 -13.60
C GLU A 68 -15.11 -8.27 -14.79
N GLY A 69 -14.04 -7.45 -14.89
CA GLY A 69 -13.01 -7.57 -15.91
C GLY A 69 -13.28 -6.78 -17.20
N GLU A 70 -14.28 -5.88 -17.21
CA GLU A 70 -14.51 -5.00 -18.36
C GLU A 70 -13.43 -3.91 -18.43
N VAL A 71 -12.70 -3.83 -19.53
CA VAL A 71 -11.66 -2.81 -19.75
C VAL A 71 -12.31 -1.44 -19.96
N LYS A 72 -11.96 -0.47 -19.15
CA LYS A 72 -12.43 0.93 -19.23
C LYS A 72 -11.43 1.84 -19.92
N ALA A 73 -10.14 1.62 -19.70
CA ALA A 73 -9.09 2.39 -20.36
C ALA A 73 -7.76 1.62 -20.28
N MET A 74 -6.90 1.91 -21.23
CA MET A 74 -5.48 1.58 -21.18
C MET A 74 -4.69 2.86 -21.32
N LEU A 75 -3.83 3.12 -20.35
CA LEU A 75 -2.95 4.27 -20.33
C LEU A 75 -1.59 3.82 -20.84
N PRO A 76 -1.01 4.54 -21.83
CA PRO A 76 0.28 4.16 -22.39
C PRO A 76 1.41 4.23 -21.35
N PRO A 77 2.54 3.58 -21.61
CA PRO A 77 3.71 3.67 -20.76
C PRO A 77 4.28 5.09 -20.76
N LEU A 78 5.24 5.33 -19.89
CA LEU A 78 5.91 6.62 -19.78
C LEU A 78 6.49 7.05 -21.15
N PRO A 79 6.12 8.23 -21.68
CA PRO A 79 6.63 8.71 -22.95
C PRO A 79 8.14 8.98 -22.85
N GLU A 80 8.84 8.83 -23.97
CA GLU A 80 10.27 9.17 -24.11
C GLU A 80 11.23 8.40 -23.18
N SER A 81 10.79 7.31 -22.55
CA SER A 81 11.71 6.45 -21.82
C SER A 81 12.54 5.61 -22.77
N GLU A 82 13.87 5.83 -22.76
CA GLU A 82 14.82 4.98 -23.51
C GLU A 82 14.98 3.58 -22.86
N ARG A 83 14.44 3.40 -21.65
CA ARG A 83 14.58 2.19 -20.84
C ARG A 83 13.26 1.42 -20.81
N SER A 84 13.37 0.11 -20.71
CA SER A 84 12.22 -0.74 -20.43
C SER A 84 11.86 -0.61 -18.95
N LEU A 85 10.77 0.08 -18.68
CA LEU A 85 10.24 0.31 -17.34
C LEU A 85 9.01 -0.56 -17.12
N TYR A 86 8.86 -1.12 -15.91
CA TYR A 86 7.62 -1.74 -15.47
C TYR A 86 6.97 -0.89 -14.36
N VAL A 87 5.68 -1.05 -14.16
CA VAL A 87 4.97 -0.39 -13.06
C VAL A 87 5.23 -1.18 -11.78
N GLU A 88 6.02 -0.63 -10.87
CA GLU A 88 6.30 -1.25 -9.58
C GLU A 88 5.15 -1.08 -8.61
N ASP A 89 4.59 0.14 -8.53
CA ASP A 89 3.44 0.46 -7.70
C ASP A 89 2.54 1.51 -8.38
N VAL A 90 1.25 1.44 -8.09
CA VAL A 90 0.26 2.41 -8.55
C VAL A 90 -0.73 2.73 -7.43
N GLN A 91 -0.91 4.02 -7.14
CA GLN A 91 -1.91 4.53 -6.21
C GLN A 91 -2.95 5.35 -6.96
N TRP A 92 -4.22 4.97 -6.81
CA TRP A 92 -5.33 5.72 -7.39
C TRP A 92 -5.75 6.83 -6.43
N LEU A 93 -5.30 8.05 -6.64
CA LEU A 93 -5.55 9.18 -5.75
C LEU A 93 -6.92 9.82 -5.98
N GLU A 94 -7.24 10.12 -7.24
CA GLU A 94 -8.50 10.75 -7.65
C GLU A 94 -9.02 10.09 -8.93
N ASN A 95 -10.22 10.44 -9.37
CA ASN A 95 -10.87 9.82 -10.53
C ASN A 95 -9.97 9.69 -11.77
N HIS A 96 -9.04 10.62 -11.95
CA HIS A 96 -8.17 10.69 -13.11
C HIS A 96 -6.71 10.95 -12.75
N ALA A 97 -6.33 10.78 -11.48
CA ALA A 97 -4.98 11.04 -10.99
C ALA A 97 -4.39 9.80 -10.31
N PHE A 98 -3.19 9.44 -10.74
CA PHE A 98 -2.45 8.28 -10.26
C PHE A 98 -1.05 8.70 -9.84
N LEU A 99 -0.60 8.22 -8.70
CA LEU A 99 0.81 8.22 -8.33
C LEU A 99 1.39 6.88 -8.74
N VAL A 100 2.38 6.88 -9.60
CA VAL A 100 2.92 5.66 -10.21
C VAL A 100 4.42 5.61 -10.01
N THR A 101 4.90 4.51 -9.47
CA THR A 101 6.33 4.20 -9.39
C THR A 101 6.69 3.26 -10.52
N TYR A 102 7.60 3.70 -11.38
CA TYR A 102 8.23 2.90 -12.41
C TYR A 102 9.59 2.42 -11.93
N ASN A 103 9.98 1.23 -12.34
CA ASN A 103 11.30 0.70 -12.07
C ASN A 103 11.87 0.05 -13.33
N THR A 104 13.19 0.02 -13.45
CA THR A 104 13.85 -0.68 -14.55
C THR A 104 13.59 -2.18 -14.45
N CYS A 105 13.24 -2.81 -15.57
CA CYS A 105 13.31 -4.26 -15.67
C CYS A 105 14.78 -4.64 -15.55
N PRO A 106 15.18 -5.42 -14.55
CA PRO A 106 16.54 -5.91 -14.53
C PRO A 106 16.80 -6.67 -15.83
N PRO A 107 17.93 -6.46 -16.47
CA PRO A 107 18.34 -7.33 -17.56
C PRO A 107 18.27 -8.77 -17.02
N THR A 108 17.77 -9.69 -17.81
CA THR A 108 17.77 -11.13 -17.52
C THR A 108 19.17 -11.46 -16.99
N ALA A 109 19.27 -11.71 -15.69
CA ALA A 109 20.53 -11.74 -14.98
C ALA A 109 21.46 -12.73 -15.65
N GLU A 110 22.49 -12.25 -16.32
CA GLU A 110 23.72 -12.99 -16.46
C GLU A 110 24.22 -13.21 -15.03
N HIS A 111 24.39 -14.42 -14.65
CA HIS A 111 24.44 -15.05 -13.33
C HIS A 111 25.32 -14.41 -12.22
N ASN A 112 25.89 -13.22 -12.37
CA ASN A 112 26.84 -12.63 -11.42
C ASN A 112 26.76 -11.11 -11.24
N GLN A 113 25.73 -10.42 -11.70
CA GLN A 113 25.58 -8.99 -11.43
C GLN A 113 24.31 -8.76 -10.60
N GLU A 114 24.45 -8.06 -9.47
CA GLU A 114 23.30 -7.60 -8.71
C GLU A 114 22.47 -6.67 -9.58
N PRO A 115 21.14 -6.88 -9.64
CA PRO A 115 20.27 -6.03 -10.45
C PRO A 115 20.28 -4.59 -9.91
N VAL A 116 20.68 -3.65 -10.75
CA VAL A 116 20.57 -2.23 -10.43
C VAL A 116 19.11 -1.80 -10.61
N HIS A 117 18.46 -1.41 -9.53
CA HIS A 117 17.10 -0.88 -9.53
C HIS A 117 17.15 0.63 -9.63
N GLU A 118 16.73 1.15 -10.76
CA GLU A 118 16.49 2.58 -10.92
C GLU A 118 14.98 2.81 -11.03
N TYR A 119 14.43 3.57 -10.10
CA TYR A 119 13.01 3.86 -10.07
C TYR A 119 12.75 5.36 -10.24
N GLU A 120 11.59 5.65 -10.80
CA GLU A 120 11.10 7.01 -11.01
C GLU A 120 9.62 7.06 -10.60
N VAL A 121 9.25 8.15 -9.94
CA VAL A 121 7.87 8.35 -9.51
C VAL A 121 7.23 9.46 -10.31
N PHE A 122 6.02 9.22 -10.81
CA PHE A 122 5.26 10.17 -11.60
C PHE A 122 3.86 10.37 -11.06
N MET A 123 3.42 11.62 -11.10
CA MET A 123 2.01 11.96 -11.06
C MET A 123 1.45 11.91 -12.48
N ILE A 124 0.51 11.00 -12.74
CA ILE A 124 -0.16 10.85 -14.02
C ILE A 124 -1.58 11.36 -13.88
N VAL A 125 -1.92 12.37 -14.70
CA VAL A 125 -3.27 12.93 -14.74
C VAL A 125 -3.85 12.75 -16.13
N ARG A 126 -5.02 12.12 -16.19
CA ARG A 126 -5.78 11.95 -17.42
C ARG A 126 -6.88 13.00 -17.54
N ASP A 127 -6.93 13.71 -18.66
CA ASP A 127 -8.10 14.49 -19.05
C ASP A 127 -8.99 13.64 -19.98
N PRO A 128 -10.12 13.10 -19.50
CA PRO A 128 -10.98 12.25 -20.32
C PRO A 128 -11.72 13.04 -21.40
N LYS A 129 -11.86 14.36 -21.28
CA LYS A 129 -12.53 15.20 -22.28
C LYS A 129 -11.59 15.53 -23.44
N ALA A 130 -10.37 15.92 -23.13
CA ALA A 130 -9.34 16.17 -24.15
C ALA A 130 -8.68 14.89 -24.66
N ASN A 131 -8.88 13.76 -23.99
CA ASN A 131 -8.18 12.50 -24.21
C ASN A 131 -6.66 12.66 -24.17
N THR A 132 -6.17 13.52 -23.28
CA THR A 132 -4.76 13.80 -23.08
C THR A 132 -4.29 13.26 -21.73
N MET A 133 -2.99 13.04 -21.63
CA MET A 133 -2.34 12.62 -20.40
C MET A 133 -1.19 13.57 -20.08
N THR A 134 -1.08 13.92 -18.82
CA THR A 134 0.03 14.71 -18.30
C THR A 134 0.86 13.81 -17.38
N TYR A 135 2.15 13.76 -17.63
CA TYR A 135 3.13 13.06 -16.80
C TYR A 135 4.01 14.10 -16.12
N SER A 136 4.00 14.13 -14.81
CA SER A 136 4.82 15.06 -14.04
C SER A 136 5.72 14.24 -13.11
N ALA A 137 7.03 14.41 -13.22
CA ALA A 137 7.98 13.80 -12.32
C ALA A 137 7.63 14.18 -10.87
N PHE A 138 7.67 13.21 -9.99
CA PHE A 138 7.36 13.38 -8.58
C PHE A 138 8.64 13.23 -7.76
N PRO A 139 9.24 14.34 -7.32
CA PRO A 139 10.58 14.33 -6.75
C PRO A 139 10.67 13.85 -5.30
N LEU A 140 9.51 13.61 -4.65
CA LEU A 140 9.49 13.23 -3.25
C LEU A 140 9.62 11.72 -3.09
N ASP A 141 10.76 11.28 -2.59
CA ASP A 141 10.93 9.90 -2.13
C ASP A 141 11.16 9.90 -0.62
N VAL A 142 10.18 9.39 0.09
CA VAL A 142 10.18 9.33 1.57
C VAL A 142 10.45 7.92 2.10
N ALA A 143 10.65 6.96 1.22
CA ALA A 143 10.98 5.58 1.57
C ALA A 143 12.06 5.03 0.62
N PRO A 144 13.22 5.68 0.53
CA PRO A 144 14.31 5.19 -0.32
C PRO A 144 14.82 3.83 0.19
N PRO A 145 15.35 2.98 -0.69
CA PRO A 145 16.09 1.81 -0.27
C PRO A 145 17.26 2.21 0.64
N PHE A 146 17.48 1.48 1.72
CA PHE A 146 18.51 1.76 2.69
C PHE A 146 19.49 0.58 2.81
N GLY A 147 20.78 0.90 2.85
CA GLY A 147 21.86 -0.07 3.07
C GLY A 147 22.10 -1.02 1.90
N ASP A 148 22.97 -1.98 2.16
CA ASP A 148 23.31 -3.08 1.23
C ASP A 148 22.35 -4.24 1.48
N THR A 149 21.17 -4.16 0.87
CA THR A 149 20.14 -5.18 1.03
C THR A 149 20.03 -6.02 -0.24
N SER A 150 20.11 -7.34 -0.09
CA SER A 150 19.83 -8.31 -1.16
C SER A 150 18.34 -8.46 -1.45
N ARG A 151 17.47 -7.74 -0.71
CA ARG A 151 16.03 -7.80 -0.90
C ARG A 151 15.63 -7.08 -2.18
N TRP A 152 14.78 -7.73 -2.96
CA TRP A 152 14.19 -7.08 -4.13
C TRP A 152 13.32 -5.91 -3.68
N PRO A 153 13.58 -4.67 -4.14
CA PRO A 153 12.77 -3.53 -3.76
C PRO A 153 11.33 -3.72 -4.26
N CYS A 154 10.39 -3.70 -3.32
CA CYS A 154 8.96 -3.68 -3.54
C CYS A 154 8.41 -2.49 -2.80
N ARG A 155 7.58 -1.67 -3.45
CA ARG A 155 6.93 -0.54 -2.79
C ARG A 155 5.53 -0.90 -2.36
N TYR A 156 5.17 -0.34 -1.22
CA TYR A 156 3.86 -0.45 -0.60
C TYR A 156 3.39 0.95 -0.29
N ALA A 157 2.13 1.24 -0.59
CA ALA A 157 1.56 2.51 -0.19
C ALA A 157 0.08 2.35 0.18
N CYS A 158 -0.39 3.20 1.09
CA CYS A 158 -1.79 3.34 1.43
C CYS A 158 -2.12 4.79 1.69
N THR A 159 -3.38 5.20 1.46
CA THR A 159 -3.77 6.59 1.40
C THR A 159 -4.97 6.89 2.28
N LEU A 160 -4.84 7.88 3.16
CA LEU A 160 -5.95 8.58 3.79
C LEU A 160 -6.36 9.77 2.91
N ARG A 161 -7.67 10.01 2.80
CA ARG A 161 -8.23 11.03 1.93
C ARG A 161 -9.14 11.98 2.69
N ASP A 162 -9.14 13.24 2.25
CA ASP A 162 -10.08 14.26 2.72
C ASP A 162 -10.03 14.48 4.25
N TRP A 163 -8.85 14.37 4.86
CA TRP A 163 -8.62 14.71 6.26
C TRP A 163 -8.08 16.15 6.34
N MET A 164 -8.99 17.09 6.33
CA MET A 164 -8.65 18.51 6.24
C MET A 164 -7.70 18.95 7.36
N PRO A 165 -6.71 19.79 7.03
CA PRO A 165 -6.50 20.48 5.75
C PRO A 165 -5.78 19.67 4.67
N MET A 166 -5.45 18.39 4.90
CA MET A 166 -4.82 17.53 3.90
C MET A 166 -5.87 16.83 3.04
N LYS A 167 -5.77 16.97 1.71
CA LYS A 167 -6.60 16.24 0.77
C LYS A 167 -6.17 14.77 0.65
N HIS A 168 -4.88 14.55 0.69
CA HIS A 168 -4.28 13.21 0.69
C HIS A 168 -3.16 13.13 1.72
N ILE A 169 -3.07 12.02 2.43
CA ILE A 169 -1.91 11.60 3.23
C ILE A 169 -1.55 10.21 2.74
N VAL A 170 -0.36 10.03 2.20
CA VAL A 170 0.10 8.76 1.65
C VAL A 170 1.25 8.24 2.49
N PHE A 171 1.07 7.06 3.04
CA PHE A 171 2.13 6.30 3.70
C PHE A 171 2.84 5.46 2.65
N MET A 172 4.14 5.50 2.63
CA MET A 172 4.98 4.81 1.66
C MET A 172 6.07 4.03 2.36
N ALA A 173 6.28 2.81 1.92
CA ALA A 173 7.34 1.94 2.40
C ALA A 173 7.98 1.17 1.23
N CYS A 174 9.23 0.81 1.37
CA CYS A 174 9.94 -0.06 0.44
C CYS A 174 10.45 -1.29 1.20
N SER A 175 10.37 -2.47 0.61
CA SER A 175 10.91 -3.70 1.23
C SER A 175 12.39 -3.60 1.61
N ALA A 176 13.11 -2.65 1.02
CA ALA A 176 14.50 -2.32 1.31
C ALA A 176 14.66 -1.08 2.20
N SER A 177 13.58 -0.48 2.73
CA SER A 177 13.64 0.61 3.70
C SER A 177 13.47 0.10 5.14
N THR A 178 13.88 0.90 6.11
CA THR A 178 13.82 0.59 7.55
C THR A 178 12.76 1.38 8.28
N ASP A 179 12.02 2.20 7.57
CA ASP A 179 10.91 3.00 8.12
C ASP A 179 9.81 3.23 7.07
N VAL A 180 8.72 3.85 7.50
CA VAL A 180 7.62 4.27 6.64
C VAL A 180 7.67 5.79 6.52
N GLY A 181 7.78 6.28 5.30
CA GLY A 181 7.69 7.70 4.99
C GLY A 181 6.25 8.15 4.76
N VAL A 182 6.02 9.45 4.89
CA VAL A 182 4.71 10.05 4.73
C VAL A 182 4.79 11.28 3.84
N ILE A 183 3.91 11.37 2.86
CA ILE A 183 3.72 12.58 2.06
C ILE A 183 2.29 13.08 2.20
N GLY A 184 2.12 14.37 2.13
CA GLY A 184 0.81 15.03 2.19
C GLY A 184 0.55 15.92 0.99
N PHE A 185 -0.72 16.12 0.68
CA PHE A 185 -1.18 17.08 -0.31
C PHE A 185 -2.20 18.03 0.31
N ARG A 186 -1.82 19.29 0.44
CA ARG A 186 -2.69 20.41 0.85
C ARG A 186 -2.97 21.32 -0.34
N HIS A 187 -1.97 22.06 -0.78
CA HIS A 187 -1.93 22.90 -1.99
C HIS A 187 -0.86 22.42 -2.95
N ALA A 188 0.14 21.74 -2.43
CA ALA A 188 1.22 21.07 -3.13
C ALA A 188 1.56 19.78 -2.37
N TRP A 189 2.30 18.89 -3.00
CA TRP A 189 2.86 17.72 -2.37
C TRP A 189 4.07 18.10 -1.51
N GLU A 190 4.11 17.59 -0.29
CA GLU A 190 5.18 17.80 0.67
C GLU A 190 5.49 16.52 1.44
N ALA A 191 6.76 16.30 1.78
CA ALA A 191 7.13 15.28 2.73
C ALA A 191 6.68 15.74 4.13
N LEU A 192 5.97 14.89 4.85
CA LEU A 192 5.57 15.17 6.22
C LEU A 192 6.66 14.66 7.15
N GLU A 193 7.42 15.59 7.72
CA GLU A 193 8.44 15.26 8.72
C GLU A 193 7.76 14.86 10.03
N LEU A 194 8.07 13.67 10.49
CA LEU A 194 7.62 13.16 11.79
C LEU A 194 8.75 13.33 12.80
N GLU A 195 8.39 13.71 14.02
CA GLU A 195 9.34 13.68 15.15
C GLU A 195 9.88 12.26 15.35
N ASP A 196 11.13 12.13 15.78
CA ASP A 196 11.79 10.83 15.93
C ASP A 196 11.00 9.83 16.80
N THR A 197 10.29 10.33 17.82
CA THR A 197 9.43 9.51 18.68
C THR A 197 8.12 9.06 18.02
N SER A 198 7.76 9.68 16.91
CA SER A 198 6.50 9.44 16.18
C SER A 198 6.73 8.75 14.83
N ARG A 199 7.98 8.52 14.45
CA ARG A 199 8.33 7.84 13.21
C ARG A 199 8.05 6.34 13.33
N PRO A 200 7.40 5.72 12.34
CA PRO A 200 7.17 4.29 12.32
C PRO A 200 8.43 3.54 11.85
N VAL A 201 9.46 3.55 12.70
CA VAL A 201 10.72 2.84 12.46
C VAL A 201 10.53 1.36 12.72
N LEU A 202 11.06 0.52 11.84
CA LEU A 202 11.00 -0.92 11.98
C LEU A 202 12.05 -1.40 13.01
N PRO A 203 11.72 -2.37 13.86
CA PRO A 203 12.67 -2.94 14.80
C PRO A 203 13.73 -3.75 14.07
N PHE A 204 14.87 -3.96 14.73
CA PHE A 204 15.82 -4.97 14.29
C PHE A 204 15.20 -6.36 14.31
N SER A 205 15.77 -7.27 13.54
CA SER A 205 15.33 -8.66 13.47
C SER A 205 15.33 -9.32 14.85
N SER A 206 14.25 -10.01 15.17
CA SER A 206 14.14 -10.80 16.40
C SER A 206 15.09 -12.02 16.44
N GLN A 207 15.74 -12.34 15.31
CA GLN A 207 16.65 -13.49 15.24
C GLN A 207 18.07 -13.19 15.70
N ASP A 208 18.54 -11.96 15.46
CA ASP A 208 19.94 -11.60 15.74
C ASP A 208 20.06 -10.22 16.44
N GLU A 209 18.99 -9.47 16.57
CA GLU A 209 18.89 -8.15 17.19
C GLU A 209 19.82 -7.07 16.55
N THR A 210 20.32 -7.34 15.37
CA THR A 210 21.31 -6.49 14.68
C THR A 210 20.97 -6.23 13.22
N SER A 211 20.32 -7.18 12.56
CA SER A 211 19.94 -7.03 11.15
C SER A 211 18.70 -6.17 11.00
N ASP A 212 18.72 -5.29 9.99
CA ASP A 212 17.55 -4.49 9.66
C ASP A 212 16.41 -5.36 9.13
N THR A 213 15.20 -5.07 9.59
CA THR A 213 13.99 -5.62 8.99
C THR A 213 13.45 -4.68 7.92
N GLY A 214 12.62 -5.20 7.04
CA GLY A 214 11.94 -4.41 6.02
C GLY A 214 10.46 -4.76 5.94
N PRO A 215 9.63 -3.85 5.45
CA PRO A 215 8.22 -4.08 5.30
C PRO A 215 7.96 -5.08 4.17
N VAL A 216 6.96 -5.94 4.35
CA VAL A 216 6.44 -6.85 3.32
C VAL A 216 4.97 -6.59 3.04
N ALA A 217 4.30 -5.79 3.89
CA ALA A 217 2.95 -5.30 3.65
C ALA A 217 2.70 -4.01 4.45
N LEU A 218 1.79 -3.19 3.92
CA LEU A 218 1.30 -1.96 4.53
C LEU A 218 -0.23 -1.91 4.38
N ALA A 219 -0.95 -1.62 5.46
CA ALA A 219 -2.40 -1.53 5.43
C ALA A 219 -2.93 -0.48 6.41
N LEU A 220 -4.11 0.07 6.13
CA LEU A 220 -4.85 0.96 7.02
C LEU A 220 -6.10 0.26 7.53
N ASP A 221 -6.26 0.25 8.84
CA ASP A 221 -7.52 -0.10 9.49
C ASP A 221 -8.28 1.17 9.86
N LEU A 222 -9.49 1.27 9.35
CA LEU A 222 -10.40 2.39 9.57
C LEU A 222 -11.61 1.97 10.42
N SER A 223 -11.58 0.79 11.03
CA SER A 223 -12.69 0.21 11.78
C SER A 223 -12.53 0.28 13.31
N SER A 224 -11.40 0.81 13.80
CA SER A 224 -11.19 1.00 15.25
C SER A 224 -12.28 1.88 15.85
N THR A 225 -12.74 1.51 17.04
CA THR A 225 -13.74 2.26 17.82
C THR A 225 -13.14 2.82 19.11
N ASP A 226 -11.90 2.48 19.42
CA ASP A 226 -11.25 2.84 20.68
C ASP A 226 -10.72 4.27 20.64
N SER A 227 -10.98 5.02 21.71
CA SER A 227 -10.37 6.32 21.91
C SER A 227 -8.88 6.16 22.25
N VAL A 228 -8.06 7.09 21.79
CA VAL A 228 -6.62 7.09 22.01
C VAL A 228 -6.19 8.30 22.87
N PRO A 229 -5.11 8.20 23.66
CA PRO A 229 -4.59 9.36 24.40
C PRO A 229 -4.25 10.51 23.43
N ASP A 230 -4.59 11.75 23.81
CA ASP A 230 -4.16 12.93 23.03
C ASP A 230 -2.69 13.26 23.35
N PRO A 231 -1.74 13.09 22.42
CA PRO A 231 -0.33 13.39 22.67
C PRO A 231 -0.09 14.88 22.93
N ASN A 232 -1.00 15.75 22.52
CA ASN A 232 -0.89 17.19 22.65
C ASN A 232 -1.73 17.79 23.77
N ALA A 233 -2.37 16.98 24.61
CA ALA A 233 -3.22 17.47 25.70
C ALA A 233 -2.49 18.47 26.61
N ALA A 234 -1.27 18.14 27.03
CA ALA A 234 -0.46 19.02 27.85
C ALA A 234 -0.09 20.35 27.16
N ALA A 235 0.23 20.32 25.88
CA ALA A 235 0.55 21.53 25.09
C ALA A 235 -0.68 22.42 24.89
N LYS A 236 -1.86 21.84 24.86
CA LYS A 236 -3.15 22.57 24.79
C LYS A 236 -3.62 23.09 26.15
N GLY A 237 -2.94 22.71 27.24
CA GLY A 237 -3.39 23.02 28.62
C GLY A 237 -4.59 22.21 29.06
N GLU A 238 -4.86 21.08 28.42
CA GLU A 238 -5.91 20.13 28.74
C GLU A 238 -5.45 19.13 29.79
N ASP A 239 -6.40 18.34 30.32
CA ASP A 239 -6.08 17.24 31.22
C ASP A 239 -5.16 16.23 30.55
N PRO A 240 -4.04 15.80 31.19
CA PRO A 240 -3.15 14.77 30.61
C PRO A 240 -3.84 13.44 30.30
N SER A 241 -5.04 13.20 30.81
CA SER A 241 -5.88 12.04 30.52
C SER A 241 -6.85 12.28 29.35
N ALA A 242 -6.78 13.44 28.69
CA ALA A 242 -7.64 13.74 27.53
C ALA A 242 -7.41 12.73 26.42
N THR A 243 -8.49 12.36 25.75
CA THR A 243 -8.45 11.37 24.65
C THR A 243 -9.02 11.96 23.36
N LEU A 244 -8.48 11.50 22.27
CA LEU A 244 -9.05 11.69 20.93
C LEU A 244 -10.05 10.57 20.63
N PRO A 245 -11.04 10.80 19.77
CA PRO A 245 -11.89 9.74 19.25
C PRO A 245 -11.04 8.70 18.49
N ALA A 246 -11.64 7.60 18.07
CA ALA A 246 -10.97 6.59 17.28
C ALA A 246 -10.27 7.20 16.05
N VAL A 247 -9.06 6.75 15.78
CA VAL A 247 -8.21 7.19 14.69
C VAL A 247 -7.85 6.01 13.77
N PRO A 248 -7.42 6.26 12.53
CA PRO A 248 -6.89 5.20 11.67
C PRO A 248 -5.69 4.50 12.32
N ILE A 249 -5.56 3.20 12.08
CA ILE A 249 -4.40 2.40 12.49
C ILE A 249 -3.62 2.00 11.25
N LEU A 250 -2.34 2.36 11.22
CA LEU A 250 -1.41 1.91 10.20
C LEU A 250 -0.77 0.60 10.67
N TYR A 251 -0.99 -0.47 9.91
CA TYR A 251 -0.32 -1.74 10.10
C TYR A 251 0.87 -1.87 9.16
N VAL A 252 1.99 -2.32 9.71
CA VAL A 252 3.19 -2.67 8.96
C VAL A 252 3.57 -4.10 9.32
N TYR A 253 3.67 -4.96 8.32
CA TYR A 253 4.12 -6.34 8.51
C TYR A 253 5.55 -6.49 8.00
N THR A 254 6.45 -7.02 8.82
CA THR A 254 7.87 -7.13 8.53
C THR A 254 8.25 -8.51 7.99
N ASN A 255 9.41 -8.58 7.36
CA ASN A 255 9.93 -9.83 6.76
C ASN A 255 10.31 -10.92 7.78
N ASP A 256 10.43 -10.58 9.07
CA ASP A 256 10.66 -11.54 10.15
C ASP A 256 9.36 -11.92 10.91
N GLY A 257 8.21 -11.52 10.38
CA GLY A 257 6.89 -11.94 10.87
C GLY A 257 6.30 -11.08 11.97
N VAL A 258 6.84 -9.89 12.22
CA VAL A 258 6.31 -8.95 13.21
C VAL A 258 5.24 -8.06 12.58
N LEU A 259 4.07 -7.97 13.23
CA LEU A 259 3.02 -7.02 12.87
C LEU A 259 3.08 -5.82 13.82
N LEU A 260 3.38 -4.65 13.27
CA LEU A 260 3.39 -3.38 13.98
C LEU A 260 2.09 -2.63 13.73
N ALA A 261 1.59 -1.93 14.75
CA ALA A 261 0.37 -1.14 14.68
C ALA A 261 0.65 0.27 15.21
N TYR A 262 0.37 1.29 14.41
CA TYR A 262 0.57 2.69 14.76
C TYR A 262 -0.75 3.46 14.66
N HIS A 263 -1.14 4.15 15.73
CA HIS A 263 -2.23 5.11 15.68
C HIS A 263 -1.82 6.31 14.82
N VAL A 264 -2.61 6.63 13.81
CA VAL A 264 -2.36 7.79 12.96
C VAL A 264 -3.09 8.99 13.55
N ILE A 265 -2.32 9.91 14.13
CA ILE A 265 -2.84 11.14 14.74
C ILE A 265 -2.38 12.33 13.90
N PHE A 266 -3.33 13.03 13.28
CA PHE A 266 -3.04 14.24 12.52
C PHE A 266 -3.34 15.46 13.40
N THR A 267 -2.29 16.05 13.96
CA THR A 267 -2.40 17.12 14.98
C THR A 267 -2.93 18.44 14.45
N GLU A 268 -2.82 18.69 13.14
CA GLU A 268 -3.38 19.87 12.48
C GLU A 268 -4.83 19.65 11.96
N ALA A 269 -5.40 18.46 12.18
CA ALA A 269 -6.72 18.16 11.70
C ALA A 269 -7.79 19.05 12.32
N GLU A 270 -8.70 19.56 11.49
CA GLU A 270 -9.85 20.38 11.91
C GLU A 270 -10.95 19.53 12.58
N ALA A 271 -10.97 18.24 12.29
CA ALA A 271 -11.95 17.28 12.79
C ALA A 271 -11.39 15.86 12.79
N PRO A 272 -12.02 14.90 13.49
CA PRO A 272 -11.69 13.50 13.39
C PRO A 272 -11.69 12.99 11.93
N TYR A 273 -10.94 11.93 11.64
CA TYR A 273 -10.86 11.40 10.28
C TYR A 273 -12.26 10.98 9.77
N PRO A 274 -12.73 11.55 8.65
CA PRO A 274 -14.09 11.33 8.18
C PRO A 274 -14.31 9.94 7.56
N GLY A 275 -13.24 9.23 7.24
CA GLY A 275 -13.27 7.91 6.60
C GLY A 275 -13.34 6.74 7.57
N MET A 276 -13.47 6.97 8.89
CA MET A 276 -13.65 5.87 9.84
C MET A 276 -14.97 5.12 9.55
N VAL A 277 -14.92 3.78 9.59
CA VAL A 277 -16.01 2.88 9.26
C VAL A 277 -16.65 2.37 10.54
N SER A 278 -17.94 2.60 10.73
CA SER A 278 -18.69 1.97 11.83
C SER A 278 -19.02 0.52 11.50
N ILE A 279 -18.66 -0.39 12.39
CA ILE A 279 -18.98 -1.83 12.27
C ILE A 279 -20.50 -2.05 12.27
N GLU A 280 -21.28 -1.18 12.92
CA GLU A 280 -22.72 -1.26 12.96
C GLU A 280 -23.39 -1.10 11.58
N SER A 281 -22.69 -0.49 10.61
CA SER A 281 -23.18 -0.30 9.25
C SER A 281 -22.96 -1.49 8.33
N ASN A 282 -22.26 -2.53 8.75
CA ASN A 282 -21.98 -3.71 7.92
C ASN A 282 -22.27 -5.03 8.65
N PRO A 283 -23.51 -5.57 8.53
CA PRO A 283 -23.92 -6.82 9.19
C PRO A 283 -23.11 -8.05 8.74
N ALA A 284 -22.30 -7.97 7.69
CA ALA A 284 -21.45 -9.05 7.22
C ALA A 284 -20.23 -9.33 8.12
N PHE A 285 -19.85 -8.39 8.98
CA PHE A 285 -18.75 -8.58 9.95
C PHE A 285 -19.24 -8.92 11.37
N SER A 286 -20.20 -9.83 11.49
CA SER A 286 -20.55 -10.37 12.80
C SER A 286 -19.49 -11.39 13.21
N PRO A 287 -18.77 -11.21 14.34
CA PRO A 287 -17.65 -12.10 14.73
C PRO A 287 -18.04 -13.57 15.00
N SER A 288 -19.33 -13.89 14.90
CA SER A 288 -19.85 -15.27 15.07
C SER A 288 -19.70 -16.17 13.85
N ALA A 289 -19.18 -15.69 12.72
CA ALA A 289 -19.24 -16.46 11.45
C ALA A 289 -17.91 -17.09 11.02
N LEU A 290 -16.80 -16.87 11.70
CA LEU A 290 -15.55 -17.52 11.34
C LEU A 290 -15.41 -18.87 12.03
N PRO A 291 -15.39 -20.01 11.31
CA PRO A 291 -15.03 -21.30 11.90
C PRO A 291 -13.59 -21.21 12.40
N ALA A 292 -13.37 -21.69 13.63
CA ALA A 292 -12.03 -21.75 14.20
C ALA A 292 -11.09 -22.52 13.25
N PRO A 293 -9.86 -22.04 13.01
CA PRO A 293 -8.91 -22.75 12.16
C PRO A 293 -8.65 -24.15 12.74
N THR A 294 -8.97 -25.18 11.95
CA THR A 294 -8.65 -26.56 12.31
C THR A 294 -7.15 -26.76 12.09
N ILE A 295 -6.38 -26.68 13.16
CA ILE A 295 -4.95 -27.03 13.12
C ILE A 295 -4.86 -28.54 12.86
N PRO A 296 -4.20 -29.00 11.80
CA PRO A 296 -3.97 -30.41 11.58
C PRO A 296 -3.13 -31.00 12.72
N GLN A 297 -3.65 -31.94 13.46
CA GLN A 297 -2.86 -32.67 14.44
C GLN A 297 -1.76 -33.47 13.71
N PRO A 298 -0.52 -33.45 14.19
CA PRO A 298 0.52 -34.29 13.64
C PRO A 298 0.14 -35.77 13.85
N SER A 299 0.08 -36.50 12.76
CA SER A 299 -0.15 -37.95 12.79
C SER A 299 1.00 -38.62 13.53
N SER A 300 0.69 -39.26 14.67
CA SER A 300 1.63 -40.11 15.38
C SER A 300 1.83 -41.40 14.56
N THR A 301 2.95 -41.49 13.87
CA THR A 301 3.42 -42.74 13.26
C THR A 301 3.94 -43.66 14.40
N PRO A 302 3.46 -44.86 14.55
CA PRO A 302 4.10 -45.80 15.50
C PRO A 302 5.48 -46.21 14.97
N ALA A 303 6.47 -46.12 15.86
CA ALA A 303 7.81 -46.63 15.60
C ALA A 303 7.82 -48.17 15.55
N PRO A 304 8.75 -48.75 14.74
CA PRO A 304 8.86 -50.19 14.59
C PRO A 304 9.35 -50.92 15.83
#